data_eecdc45f2349d615bd2e36ae7a713d38
#
_entry.id   eecdc45f2349d615bd2e36ae7a713d38
#
_cell.length_a   1.000
_cell.length_b   1.000
_cell.length_c   1.000
_cell.angle_alpha   90.00
_cell.angle_beta   90.00
_cell.angle_gamma   90.00
#
_symmetry.space_group_name_H-M   'P 1'
#
loop_
_entity.id
_entity.type
_entity.pdbx_description
1 polymer ?
#
loop_
_entity_poly.entity_id
_entity_poly.type
_entity_poly.pdbx_seq_one_letter_code
_entity_poly.pdbx_strand_id
1 'polypeptide(L)'
;MAILGNINRPAFYTIDEFPRFRELCDNWQIIKEEFLQINAPLMNVHRHAKKQEEVIKQVQSELENGNTYGWVRGWGKEGINDDWIQYAIYSNSSYVNKMLEPYINRLIPRTLEMLKRINGIKICGFAKLKAHSMLPCHTHEGIYKESLLQFHLPIITAPERNYAYLNVMGEFRRHVEGEPIIFDGSLDHFAINESDFDRTVVYMEFKKELSV
;
A
#
# COMPACT_ATOMS: atom_id res chain seq x y z
N MET A 1 -12.49 -24.70 6.19
CA MET A 1 -12.48 -25.06 4.77
C MET A 1 -13.51 -24.16 4.10
N ALA A 2 -13.08 -22.99 3.61
CA ALA A 2 -13.96 -22.08 2.90
C ALA A 2 -14.32 -22.72 1.55
N ILE A 3 -15.62 -22.78 1.29
CA ILE A 3 -16.16 -23.28 0.01
C ILE A 3 -15.65 -22.33 -1.07
N LEU A 4 -14.77 -22.83 -1.92
CA LEU A 4 -14.39 -22.22 -3.19
C LEU A 4 -15.64 -22.21 -4.08
N GLY A 5 -16.57 -21.32 -3.80
CA GLY A 5 -17.62 -20.96 -4.74
C GLY A 5 -16.92 -20.41 -5.97
N ASN A 6 -17.40 -20.79 -7.15
CA ASN A 6 -16.91 -20.36 -8.46
C ASN A 6 -16.72 -18.83 -8.49
N ILE A 7 -15.51 -18.36 -8.14
CA ILE A 7 -15.18 -16.94 -8.10
C ILE A 7 -14.87 -16.55 -9.54
N ASN A 8 -15.90 -16.16 -10.27
CA ASN A 8 -15.80 -15.70 -11.66
C ASN A 8 -15.27 -14.25 -11.73
N ARG A 9 -14.23 -13.94 -10.91
CA ARG A 9 -13.56 -12.63 -10.86
C ARG A 9 -12.08 -12.81 -11.15
N PRO A 10 -11.47 -11.96 -11.99
CA PRO A 10 -10.04 -12.04 -12.25
C PRO A 10 -9.25 -11.72 -10.98
N ALA A 11 -8.16 -12.47 -10.76
CA ALA A 11 -7.22 -12.20 -9.69
C ALA A 11 -6.45 -10.88 -9.95
N PHE A 12 -6.10 -10.63 -11.21
CA PHE A 12 -5.35 -9.47 -11.67
C PHE A 12 -6.09 -8.73 -12.78
N TYR A 13 -5.81 -7.43 -12.86
CA TYR A 13 -6.33 -6.49 -13.83
C TYR A 13 -5.18 -5.80 -14.56
N THR A 14 -5.45 -5.25 -15.75
CA THR A 14 -4.46 -4.51 -16.53
C THR A 14 -4.54 -3.01 -16.24
N ILE A 15 -3.44 -2.30 -16.45
CA ILE A 15 -3.43 -0.82 -16.32
C ILE A 15 -4.34 -0.14 -17.35
N ASP A 16 -4.61 -0.79 -18.46
CA ASP A 16 -5.49 -0.27 -19.53
C ASP A 16 -6.95 -0.17 -19.09
N GLU A 17 -7.36 -0.99 -18.12
CA GLU A 17 -8.68 -0.91 -17.50
C GLU A 17 -8.82 0.30 -16.57
N PHE A 18 -7.66 0.89 -16.15
CA PHE A 18 -7.61 2.02 -15.20
C PHE A 18 -6.68 3.13 -15.69
N PRO A 19 -6.96 3.78 -16.81
CA PRO A 19 -6.07 4.77 -17.44
C PRO A 19 -5.77 5.98 -16.54
N ARG A 20 -6.59 6.22 -15.50
CA ARG A 20 -6.36 7.27 -14.49
C ARG A 20 -5.08 7.11 -13.68
N PHE A 21 -4.46 5.93 -13.69
CA PHE A 21 -3.19 5.67 -12.99
C PHE A 21 -1.95 5.78 -13.89
N ARG A 22 -2.12 5.98 -15.21
CA ARG A 22 -0.97 6.03 -16.14
C ARG A 22 0.03 7.11 -15.78
N GLU A 23 -0.44 8.32 -15.46
CA GLU A 23 0.44 9.43 -15.05
C GLU A 23 1.32 9.04 -13.86
N LEU A 24 0.74 8.35 -12.87
CA LEU A 24 1.48 7.88 -11.68
C LEU A 24 2.54 6.83 -12.08
N CYS A 25 2.18 5.89 -12.95
CA CYS A 25 3.09 4.85 -13.44
C CYS A 25 4.22 5.42 -14.28
N ASP A 26 3.92 6.33 -15.20
CA ASP A 26 4.90 6.94 -16.11
C ASP A 26 5.90 7.83 -15.35
N ASN A 27 5.54 8.30 -14.15
CA ASN A 27 6.38 9.14 -13.30
C ASN A 27 6.91 8.42 -12.04
N TRP A 28 7.03 7.10 -12.08
CA TRP A 28 7.46 6.31 -10.93
C TRP A 28 8.87 6.69 -10.41
N GLN A 29 9.78 7.15 -11.28
CA GLN A 29 11.11 7.60 -10.88
C GLN A 29 11.03 8.86 -10.00
N ILE A 30 10.11 9.78 -10.29
CA ILE A 30 9.86 10.96 -9.48
C ILE A 30 9.38 10.54 -8.08
N ILE A 31 8.46 9.58 -8.03
CA ILE A 31 7.94 9.05 -6.77
C ILE A 31 9.07 8.38 -5.98
N LYS A 32 9.94 7.62 -6.65
CA LYS A 32 11.13 7.02 -6.03
C LYS A 32 12.09 8.07 -5.47
N GLU A 33 12.39 9.12 -6.23
CA GLU A 33 13.26 10.22 -5.78
C GLU A 33 12.71 10.91 -4.53
N GLU A 34 11.42 11.24 -4.52
CA GLU A 34 10.75 11.85 -3.37
C GLU A 34 10.68 10.87 -2.18
N PHE A 35 10.38 9.59 -2.43
CA PHE A 35 10.38 8.55 -1.41
C PHE A 35 11.74 8.45 -0.69
N LEU A 36 12.85 8.51 -1.41
CA LEU A 36 14.20 8.40 -0.85
C LEU A 36 14.57 9.58 0.08
N GLN A 37 13.81 10.68 0.07
CA GLN A 37 13.96 11.79 1.02
C GLN A 37 13.27 11.52 2.35
N ILE A 38 12.44 10.47 2.46
CA ILE A 38 11.69 10.16 3.66
C ILE A 38 12.63 9.49 4.68
N ASN A 39 13.10 10.27 5.63
CA ASN A 39 13.82 9.78 6.82
C ASN A 39 12.89 9.87 8.03
N ALA A 40 12.01 8.88 8.18
CA ALA A 40 10.97 8.88 9.19
C ALA A 40 11.13 7.72 10.18
N PRO A 41 10.87 7.95 11.49
CA PRO A 41 10.96 6.92 12.51
C PRO A 41 9.85 5.87 12.38
N LEU A 42 10.01 4.77 13.08
CA LEU A 42 8.93 3.83 13.32
C LEU A 42 8.09 4.32 14.50
N MET A 43 6.79 4.56 14.28
CA MET A 43 5.88 5.05 15.31
C MET A 43 5.51 3.95 16.32
N ASN A 44 5.20 4.35 17.53
CA ASN A 44 4.68 3.44 18.56
C ASN A 44 3.16 3.26 18.40
N VAL A 45 2.74 2.74 17.25
CA VAL A 45 1.35 2.50 16.89
C VAL A 45 1.12 1.01 16.66
N HIS A 46 0.13 0.45 17.34
CA HIS A 46 -0.20 -0.97 17.31
C HIS A 46 -1.47 -1.21 16.49
N ARG A 47 -1.36 -1.98 15.41
CA ARG A 47 -2.49 -2.31 14.53
C ARG A 47 -3.25 -3.58 14.93
N HIS A 48 -2.66 -4.42 15.78
CA HIS A 48 -3.25 -5.72 16.12
C HIS A 48 -4.69 -5.59 16.65
N ALA A 49 -5.60 -6.37 16.06
CA ALA A 49 -7.02 -6.44 16.40
C ALA A 49 -7.79 -5.08 16.37
N LYS A 50 -7.20 -4.04 15.75
CA LYS A 50 -7.79 -2.70 15.71
C LYS A 50 -8.38 -2.37 14.34
N LYS A 51 -9.49 -1.64 14.38
CA LYS A 51 -10.07 -1.02 13.18
C LYS A 51 -9.19 0.12 12.69
N GLN A 52 -9.28 0.45 11.41
CA GLN A 52 -8.50 1.55 10.81
C GLN A 52 -8.68 2.89 11.56
N GLU A 53 -9.90 3.18 12.03
CA GLU A 53 -10.19 4.39 12.80
C GLU A 53 -9.43 4.46 14.13
N GLU A 54 -9.24 3.32 14.80
CA GLU A 54 -8.48 3.24 16.06
C GLU A 54 -6.99 3.44 15.82
N VAL A 55 -6.47 2.94 14.69
CA VAL A 55 -5.09 3.18 14.26
C VAL A 55 -4.86 4.67 13.97
N ILE A 56 -5.80 5.33 13.26
CA ILE A 56 -5.74 6.77 12.98
C ILE A 56 -5.71 7.57 14.29
N LYS A 57 -6.57 7.23 15.27
CA LYS A 57 -6.58 7.90 16.59
C LYS A 57 -5.27 7.73 17.35
N GLN A 58 -4.62 6.56 17.27
CA GLN A 58 -3.30 6.38 17.87
C GLN A 58 -2.23 7.24 17.18
N VAL A 59 -2.22 7.26 15.84
CA VAL A 59 -1.31 8.14 15.09
C VAL A 59 -1.53 9.60 15.52
N GLN A 60 -2.78 10.05 15.59
CA GLN A 60 -3.11 11.41 16.06
C GLN A 60 -2.57 11.66 17.47
N SER A 61 -2.81 10.76 18.40
CA SER A 61 -2.33 10.89 19.79
C SER A 61 -0.80 10.97 19.88
N GLU A 62 -0.08 10.17 19.08
CA GLU A 62 1.39 10.26 19.00
C GLU A 62 1.84 11.64 18.51
N LEU A 63 1.17 12.21 17.50
CA LEU A 63 1.49 13.53 16.96
C LEU A 63 1.16 14.66 17.95
N GLU A 64 0.04 14.58 18.67
CA GLU A 64 -0.36 15.51 19.73
C GLU A 64 0.60 15.49 20.92
N ASN A 65 1.22 14.35 21.19
CA ASN A 65 2.27 14.20 22.20
C ASN A 65 3.66 14.72 21.73
N GLY A 66 3.75 15.29 20.52
CA GLY A 66 4.97 15.90 19.98
C GLY A 66 5.88 14.90 19.25
N ASN A 67 5.44 13.66 19.02
CA ASN A 67 6.19 12.68 18.24
C ASN A 67 6.13 13.01 16.75
N THR A 68 7.19 12.64 16.01
CA THR A 68 7.25 12.85 14.56
C THR A 68 6.45 11.77 13.83
N TYR A 69 5.75 12.17 12.76
CA TYR A 69 5.08 11.22 11.86
C TYR A 69 6.06 10.26 11.21
N GLY A 70 5.68 8.99 11.13
CA GLY A 70 6.57 7.97 10.65
C GLY A 70 5.89 6.69 10.17
N TRP A 71 6.69 5.65 10.05
CA TRP A 71 6.27 4.33 9.64
C TRP A 71 5.39 3.68 10.71
N VAL A 72 4.32 3.02 10.28
CA VAL A 72 3.45 2.22 11.13
C VAL A 72 3.63 0.75 10.77
N ARG A 73 3.81 -0.10 11.79
CA ARG A 73 3.89 -1.56 11.60
C ARG A 73 2.62 -2.07 10.95
N GLY A 74 2.78 -3.04 10.04
CA GLY A 74 1.65 -3.79 9.49
C GLY A 74 0.96 -4.62 10.58
N TRP A 75 -0.21 -5.11 10.24
CA TRP A 75 -0.84 -6.14 11.09
C TRP A 75 -0.23 -7.50 10.77
N GLY A 76 -0.13 -8.35 11.79
CA GLY A 76 0.29 -9.74 11.67
C GLY A 76 -0.70 -10.65 12.37
N LYS A 77 -0.72 -11.93 12.02
CA LYS A 77 -1.62 -12.92 12.60
C LYS A 77 -1.41 -13.10 14.11
N GLU A 78 -0.20 -12.83 14.59
CA GLU A 78 0.21 -12.96 16.00
C GLU A 78 0.54 -11.62 16.67
N GLY A 79 0.07 -10.50 16.10
CA GLY A 79 0.23 -9.17 16.69
C GLY A 79 1.10 -8.23 15.89
N ILE A 80 2.36 -8.06 16.24
CA ILE A 80 3.27 -7.10 15.59
C ILE A 80 3.92 -7.77 14.38
N ASN A 81 3.88 -7.08 13.23
CA ASN A 81 4.66 -7.44 12.05
C ASN A 81 5.68 -6.34 11.78
N ASP A 82 6.92 -6.55 12.19
CA ASP A 82 8.03 -5.62 11.98
C ASP A 82 8.63 -5.71 10.56
N ASP A 83 8.27 -6.74 9.79
CA ASP A 83 8.80 -6.96 8.46
C ASP A 83 7.98 -6.28 7.37
N TRP A 84 6.75 -5.89 7.70
CA TRP A 84 5.88 -5.11 6.84
C TRP A 84 5.48 -3.81 7.53
N ILE A 85 5.93 -2.69 6.97
CA ILE A 85 5.65 -1.35 7.49
C ILE A 85 5.02 -0.47 6.41
N GLN A 86 4.20 0.48 6.84
CA GLN A 86 3.47 1.38 5.96
C GLN A 86 3.67 2.84 6.36
N TYR A 87 3.75 3.72 5.37
CA TYR A 87 3.80 5.17 5.52
C TYR A 87 2.66 5.77 4.70
N ALA A 88 1.56 6.13 5.36
CA ALA A 88 0.39 6.69 4.68
C ALA A 88 0.69 8.07 4.11
N ILE A 89 0.22 8.36 2.89
CA ILE A 89 0.46 9.64 2.21
C ILE A 89 -0.81 10.30 1.71
N TYR A 90 -1.91 9.55 1.54
CA TYR A 90 -3.17 10.10 1.03
C TYR A 90 -4.36 9.23 1.47
N SER A 91 -5.51 9.86 1.66
CA SER A 91 -6.78 9.19 1.98
C SER A 91 -7.95 9.95 1.33
N ASN A 92 -9.10 9.29 1.17
CA ASN A 92 -10.36 9.97 0.83
C ASN A 92 -10.93 10.78 2.00
N SER A 93 -10.36 10.67 3.19
CA SER A 93 -10.71 11.46 4.36
C SER A 93 -9.95 12.78 4.37
N SER A 94 -10.66 13.89 4.24
CA SER A 94 -10.06 15.24 4.36
C SER A 94 -9.41 15.47 5.72
N TYR A 95 -9.96 14.89 6.79
CA TYR A 95 -9.39 14.91 8.13
C TYR A 95 -8.00 14.26 8.17
N VAL A 96 -7.87 13.03 7.63
CA VAL A 96 -6.59 12.32 7.59
C VAL A 96 -5.57 13.08 6.75
N ASN A 97 -5.96 13.58 5.58
CA ASN A 97 -5.05 14.36 4.72
C ASN A 97 -4.54 15.61 5.43
N LYS A 98 -5.43 16.34 6.11
CA LYS A 98 -5.06 17.54 6.87
C LYS A 98 -4.11 17.22 8.04
N MET A 99 -4.29 16.08 8.71
CA MET A 99 -3.39 15.62 9.77
C MET A 99 -1.99 15.27 9.22
N LEU A 100 -1.90 14.67 8.03
CA LEU A 100 -0.63 14.27 7.40
C LEU A 100 0.11 15.43 6.73
N GLU A 101 -0.61 16.44 6.27
CA GLU A 101 -0.10 17.56 5.45
C GLU A 101 1.21 18.19 5.96
N PRO A 102 1.38 18.49 7.26
CA PRO A 102 2.62 19.11 7.78
C PRO A 102 3.87 18.25 7.57
N TYR A 103 3.70 16.95 7.46
CA TYR A 103 4.80 15.96 7.41
C TYR A 103 5.15 15.52 5.99
N ILE A 104 4.18 15.56 5.07
CA ILE A 104 4.35 14.97 3.74
C ILE A 104 4.48 16.00 2.61
N ASN A 105 3.84 17.17 2.72
CA ASN A 105 3.77 18.14 1.62
C ASN A 105 5.13 18.62 1.12
N ARG A 106 6.15 18.68 1.99
CA ARG A 106 7.51 19.11 1.61
C ARG A 106 8.36 17.95 1.09
N LEU A 107 8.02 16.72 1.47
CA LEU A 107 8.81 15.53 1.13
C LEU A 107 8.41 14.96 -0.24
N ILE A 108 7.11 14.96 -0.55
CA ILE A 108 6.56 14.28 -1.73
C ILE A 108 5.56 15.17 -2.51
N PRO A 109 5.90 16.45 -2.80
CA PRO A 109 4.95 17.41 -3.38
C PRO A 109 4.41 16.98 -4.75
N ARG A 110 5.27 16.44 -5.64
CA ARG A 110 4.88 16.01 -6.99
C ARG A 110 4.03 14.75 -6.95
N THR A 111 4.38 13.81 -6.07
CA THR A 111 3.58 12.59 -5.83
C THR A 111 2.17 12.96 -5.34
N LEU A 112 2.06 13.86 -4.37
CA LEU A 112 0.76 14.30 -3.85
C LEU A 112 -0.07 15.02 -4.92
N GLU A 113 0.54 15.82 -5.77
CA GLU A 113 -0.15 16.48 -6.87
C GLU A 113 -0.76 15.47 -7.86
N MET A 114 -0.01 14.43 -8.22
CA MET A 114 -0.52 13.34 -9.07
C MET A 114 -1.68 12.59 -8.38
N LEU A 115 -1.54 12.24 -7.09
CA LEU A 115 -2.57 11.53 -6.35
C LEU A 115 -3.88 12.33 -6.24
N LYS A 116 -3.81 13.65 -6.06
CA LYS A 116 -4.99 14.54 -5.98
C LYS A 116 -5.81 14.58 -7.28
N ARG A 117 -5.20 14.26 -8.42
CA ARG A 117 -5.89 14.17 -9.73
C ARG A 117 -6.59 12.82 -9.97
N ILE A 118 -6.30 11.81 -9.15
CA ILE A 118 -6.87 10.47 -9.31
C ILE A 118 -8.13 10.34 -8.47
N ASN A 119 -9.27 10.16 -9.14
CA ASN A 119 -10.53 9.91 -8.46
C ASN A 119 -10.65 8.47 -7.94
N GLY A 120 -11.35 8.31 -6.83
CA GLY A 120 -11.71 7.00 -6.29
C GLY A 120 -10.63 6.34 -5.42
N ILE A 121 -9.53 7.01 -5.12
CA ILE A 121 -8.57 6.52 -4.11
C ILE A 121 -9.25 6.51 -2.74
N LYS A 122 -9.22 5.39 -2.03
CA LYS A 122 -9.62 5.28 -0.63
C LYS A 122 -8.46 5.59 0.30
N ILE A 123 -7.33 4.91 0.10
CA ILE A 123 -6.08 5.13 0.83
C ILE A 123 -4.89 4.95 -0.11
N CYS A 124 -3.81 5.66 0.16
CA CYS A 124 -2.54 5.47 -0.52
C CYS A 124 -1.38 5.67 0.47
N GLY A 125 -0.32 4.90 0.29
CA GLY A 125 0.90 4.98 1.10
C GLY A 125 2.05 4.22 0.48
N PHE A 126 3.21 4.37 1.07
CA PHE A 126 4.33 3.47 0.79
C PHE A 126 4.21 2.24 1.68
N ALA A 127 4.37 1.06 1.10
CA ALA A 127 4.39 -0.21 1.81
C ALA A 127 5.72 -0.93 1.57
N LYS A 128 6.47 -1.13 2.65
CA LYS A 128 7.78 -1.78 2.63
C LYS A 128 7.66 -3.19 3.21
N LEU A 129 8.18 -4.17 2.47
CA LEU A 129 8.41 -5.52 2.94
C LEU A 129 9.92 -5.75 2.99
N LYS A 130 10.44 -6.07 4.17
CA LYS A 130 11.88 -6.24 4.40
C LYS A 130 12.45 -7.39 3.57
N ALA A 131 13.78 -7.37 3.43
CA ALA A 131 14.54 -8.49 2.90
C ALA A 131 14.23 -9.77 3.67
N HIS A 132 14.21 -10.92 2.99
CA HIS A 132 13.99 -12.27 3.55
C HIS A 132 12.74 -12.37 4.43
N SER A 133 11.64 -11.75 3.98
CA SER A 133 10.40 -11.74 4.74
C SER A 133 9.16 -12.01 3.87
N MET A 134 8.07 -12.31 4.55
CA MET A 134 6.80 -12.56 3.87
C MET A 134 5.62 -11.94 4.61
N LEU A 135 4.61 -11.56 3.86
CA LEU A 135 3.28 -11.28 4.37
C LEU A 135 2.43 -12.54 4.15
N PRO A 136 1.98 -13.22 5.24
CA PRO A 136 1.24 -14.47 5.13
C PRO A 136 -0.04 -14.36 4.34
N CYS A 137 -0.56 -15.49 3.87
CA CYS A 137 -1.82 -15.56 3.13
C CYS A 137 -2.99 -14.99 3.94
N HIS A 138 -3.71 -14.08 3.31
CA HIS A 138 -4.84 -13.37 3.92
C HIS A 138 -5.79 -12.84 2.86
N THR A 139 -6.91 -12.28 3.33
CA THR A 139 -7.91 -11.58 2.51
C THR A 139 -8.31 -10.26 3.19
N HIS A 140 -8.80 -9.31 2.40
CA HIS A 140 -9.37 -8.06 2.90
C HIS A 140 -10.88 -8.02 2.66
N GLU A 141 -11.67 -8.35 3.67
CA GLU A 141 -13.14 -8.34 3.57
C GLU A 141 -13.70 -6.96 3.18
N GLY A 142 -13.06 -5.88 3.62
CA GLY A 142 -13.42 -4.51 3.28
C GLY A 142 -13.28 -4.20 1.78
N ILE A 143 -12.29 -4.81 1.10
CA ILE A 143 -12.09 -4.68 -0.34
C ILE A 143 -13.33 -5.17 -1.09
N TYR A 144 -13.84 -6.34 -0.73
CA TYR A 144 -15.05 -6.89 -1.33
C TYR A 144 -16.28 -6.03 -1.04
N LYS A 145 -16.53 -5.72 0.23
CA LYS A 145 -17.72 -4.97 0.67
C LYS A 145 -17.84 -3.58 0.06
N GLU A 146 -16.70 -2.93 -0.20
CA GLU A 146 -16.66 -1.59 -0.73
C GLU A 146 -16.38 -1.52 -2.24
N SER A 147 -16.36 -2.67 -2.93
CA SER A 147 -16.04 -2.77 -4.37
C SER A 147 -14.73 -2.08 -4.73
N LEU A 148 -13.69 -2.39 -3.96
CA LEU A 148 -12.34 -1.86 -4.16
C LEU A 148 -11.45 -2.87 -4.90
N LEU A 149 -10.35 -2.35 -5.43
CA LEU A 149 -9.18 -3.11 -5.85
C LEU A 149 -7.94 -2.57 -5.15
N GLN A 150 -6.87 -3.35 -5.18
CA GLN A 150 -5.56 -2.95 -4.69
C GLN A 150 -4.62 -2.69 -5.87
N PHE A 151 -3.72 -1.73 -5.66
CA PHE A 151 -2.70 -1.31 -6.62
C PHE A 151 -1.34 -1.30 -5.93
N HIS A 152 -0.37 -1.97 -6.54
CA HIS A 152 1.04 -1.89 -6.17
C HIS A 152 1.83 -1.32 -7.34
N LEU A 153 2.55 -0.22 -7.13
CA LEU A 153 3.56 0.26 -8.05
C LEU A 153 4.92 0.13 -7.35
N PRO A 154 5.73 -0.88 -7.71
CA PRO A 154 7.04 -1.05 -7.11
C PRO A 154 7.95 0.13 -7.48
N ILE A 155 8.59 0.73 -6.47
CA ILE A 155 9.52 1.84 -6.61
C ILE A 155 10.93 1.50 -6.09
N ILE A 156 11.05 0.49 -5.23
CA ILE A 156 12.33 -0.08 -4.79
C ILE A 156 12.22 -1.60 -4.84
N THR A 157 13.11 -2.22 -5.57
CA THR A 157 13.33 -3.68 -5.58
C THR A 157 14.83 -3.97 -5.59
N ALA A 158 15.22 -5.21 -5.41
CA ALA A 158 16.61 -5.62 -5.55
C ALA A 158 17.08 -5.36 -7.00
N PRO A 159 18.24 -4.69 -7.21
CA PRO A 159 18.76 -4.40 -8.53
C PRO A 159 19.18 -5.67 -9.28
N GLU A 160 19.62 -6.68 -8.52
CA GLU A 160 19.93 -8.02 -8.99
C GLU A 160 19.20 -9.04 -8.15
N ARG A 161 18.91 -10.23 -8.69
CA ARG A 161 18.24 -11.32 -7.96
C ARG A 161 16.94 -10.87 -7.27
N ASN A 162 16.10 -10.16 -8.02
CA ASN A 162 14.81 -9.72 -7.53
C ASN A 162 13.86 -10.92 -7.37
N TYR A 163 13.65 -11.33 -6.13
CA TYR A 163 12.76 -12.41 -5.69
C TYR A 163 11.57 -11.89 -4.88
N ALA A 164 11.11 -10.68 -5.22
CA ALA A 164 9.91 -10.10 -4.62
C ALA A 164 8.68 -10.42 -5.48
N TYR A 165 7.69 -11.10 -4.88
CA TYR A 165 6.48 -11.55 -5.58
C TYR A 165 5.22 -11.27 -4.78
N LEU A 166 4.13 -11.06 -5.52
CA LEU A 166 2.77 -11.14 -5.04
C LEU A 166 2.13 -12.41 -5.62
N ASN A 167 1.46 -13.17 -4.78
CA ASN A 167 0.60 -14.28 -5.21
C ASN A 167 -0.86 -13.93 -4.92
N VAL A 168 -1.74 -14.15 -5.89
CA VAL A 168 -3.20 -14.07 -5.73
C VAL A 168 -3.81 -15.34 -6.31
N MET A 169 -4.51 -16.13 -5.49
CA MET A 169 -5.14 -17.38 -5.90
C MET A 169 -4.22 -18.35 -6.65
N GLY A 170 -2.93 -18.40 -6.28
CA GLY A 170 -1.93 -19.28 -6.90
C GLY A 170 -1.22 -18.68 -8.11
N GLU A 171 -1.65 -17.51 -8.62
CA GLU A 171 -0.97 -16.81 -9.72
C GLU A 171 0.08 -15.84 -9.16
N PHE A 172 1.33 -15.93 -9.64
CA PHE A 172 2.43 -15.08 -9.19
C PHE A 172 2.70 -13.92 -10.14
N ARG A 173 2.92 -12.73 -9.56
CA ARG A 173 3.45 -11.55 -10.25
C ARG A 173 4.69 -11.06 -9.51
N ARG A 174 5.78 -10.85 -10.28
CA ARG A 174 7.02 -10.26 -9.73
C ARG A 174 6.83 -8.76 -9.56
N HIS A 175 7.32 -8.22 -8.45
CA HIS A 175 7.43 -6.77 -8.30
C HIS A 175 8.64 -6.27 -9.09
N VAL A 176 8.40 -5.54 -10.18
CA VAL A 176 9.41 -4.89 -11.03
C VAL A 176 9.21 -3.39 -10.94
N GLU A 177 10.29 -2.61 -10.74
CA GLU A 177 10.20 -1.15 -10.61
C GLU A 177 9.50 -0.53 -11.81
N GLY A 178 8.49 0.31 -11.56
CA GLY A 178 7.69 0.98 -12.59
C GLY A 178 6.57 0.13 -13.21
N GLU A 179 6.51 -1.19 -12.95
CA GLU A 179 5.46 -2.06 -13.49
C GLU A 179 4.32 -2.22 -12.46
N PRO A 180 3.14 -1.65 -12.72
CA PRO A 180 2.04 -1.72 -11.77
C PRO A 180 1.41 -3.11 -11.72
N ILE A 181 0.98 -3.52 -10.53
CA ILE A 181 0.16 -4.72 -10.30
C ILE A 181 -1.17 -4.28 -9.71
N ILE A 182 -2.27 -4.58 -10.40
CA ILE A 182 -3.64 -4.32 -9.95
C ILE A 182 -4.31 -5.65 -9.68
N PHE A 183 -4.91 -5.82 -8.51
CA PHE A 183 -5.46 -7.10 -8.10
C PHE A 183 -6.66 -6.98 -7.16
N ASP A 184 -7.43 -8.06 -7.06
CA ASP A 184 -8.53 -8.18 -6.12
C ASP A 184 -8.01 -8.69 -4.76
N GLY A 185 -7.74 -7.79 -3.84
CA GLY A 185 -7.26 -8.11 -2.49
C GLY A 185 -8.30 -8.76 -1.58
N SER A 186 -9.54 -8.99 -2.06
CA SER A 186 -10.52 -9.80 -1.35
C SER A 186 -10.33 -11.30 -1.58
N LEU A 187 -9.49 -11.67 -2.55
CA LEU A 187 -9.08 -13.04 -2.81
C LEU A 187 -7.88 -13.42 -1.93
N ASP A 188 -7.67 -14.71 -1.72
CA ASP A 188 -6.51 -15.23 -0.99
C ASP A 188 -5.23 -14.75 -1.67
N HIS A 189 -4.42 -13.99 -0.94
CA HIS A 189 -3.15 -13.47 -1.45
C HIS A 189 -2.08 -13.40 -0.37
N PHE A 190 -0.82 -13.43 -0.81
CA PHE A 190 0.35 -13.24 0.04
C PHE A 190 1.47 -12.55 -0.76
N ALA A 191 2.43 -11.97 -0.05
CA ALA A 191 3.62 -11.40 -0.67
C ALA A 191 4.87 -11.98 -0.03
N ILE A 192 5.91 -12.23 -0.84
CA ILE A 192 7.23 -12.65 -0.38
C ILE A 192 8.29 -11.70 -0.91
N ASN A 193 9.37 -11.56 -0.16
CA ASN A 193 10.58 -10.87 -0.58
C ASN A 193 11.80 -11.66 -0.10
N GLU A 194 12.26 -12.59 -0.92
CA GLU A 194 13.48 -13.38 -0.68
C GLU A 194 14.74 -12.72 -1.27
N SER A 195 14.64 -11.43 -1.62
CA SER A 195 15.78 -10.64 -2.06
C SER A 195 16.59 -10.13 -0.87
N ASP A 196 17.85 -9.75 -1.10
CA ASP A 196 18.76 -9.16 -0.10
C ASP A 196 18.43 -7.68 0.21
N PHE A 197 17.43 -7.09 -0.44
CA PHE A 197 17.02 -5.70 -0.29
C PHE A 197 15.53 -5.60 0.06
N ASP A 198 15.18 -4.58 0.84
CA ASP A 198 13.78 -4.25 1.11
C ASP A 198 13.05 -3.94 -0.21
N ARG A 199 11.82 -4.42 -0.33
CA ARG A 199 10.92 -4.06 -1.42
C ARG A 199 9.95 -2.98 -0.95
N THR A 200 9.85 -1.87 -1.72
CA THR A 200 8.86 -0.82 -1.47
C THR A 200 7.96 -0.60 -2.67
N VAL A 201 6.67 -0.54 -2.40
CA VAL A 201 5.66 -0.20 -3.40
C VAL A 201 4.88 1.05 -2.97
N VAL A 202 4.37 1.81 -3.94
CA VAL A 202 3.18 2.63 -3.72
C VAL A 202 2.02 1.67 -3.60
N TYR A 203 1.42 1.59 -2.42
CA TYR A 203 0.23 0.80 -2.12
C TYR A 203 -0.99 1.69 -2.19
N MET A 204 -2.07 1.21 -2.81
CA MET A 204 -3.31 1.95 -2.89
C MET A 204 -4.52 0.99 -2.85
N GLU A 205 -5.58 1.42 -2.17
CA GLU A 205 -6.93 0.88 -2.33
C GLU A 205 -7.78 1.90 -3.06
N PHE A 206 -8.50 1.46 -4.07
CA PHE A 206 -9.28 2.37 -4.91
C PHE A 206 -10.60 1.75 -5.39
N LYS A 207 -11.59 2.58 -5.69
CA LYS A 207 -12.87 2.16 -6.28
C LYS A 207 -12.66 1.56 -7.65
N LYS A 208 -13.14 0.33 -7.85
CA LYS A 208 -13.11 -0.34 -9.16
C LYS A 208 -13.88 0.48 -10.18
N GLU A 209 -15.11 0.88 -9.84
CA GLU A 209 -15.96 1.73 -10.65
C GLU A 209 -16.12 3.10 -9.98
N LEU A 210 -16.06 4.16 -10.76
CA LEU A 210 -16.40 5.51 -10.30
C LEU A 210 -17.91 5.68 -10.53
N SER A 211 -18.64 6.08 -9.48
CA SER A 211 -20.03 6.48 -9.66
C SER A 211 -20.10 7.64 -10.65
N VAL A 212 -20.92 7.50 -11.68
CA VAL A 212 -21.20 8.55 -12.66
C VAL A 212 -21.98 9.69 -11.99
#